data_f8a5bc60cddc69fa5416356fd30dc584
#
_entry.id   f8a5bc60cddc69fa5416356fd30dc584
#
_cell.length_a   1.000
_cell.length_b   1.000
_cell.length_c   1.000
_cell.angle_alpha   90.00
_cell.angle_beta   90.00
_cell.angle_gamma   90.00
#
_symmetry.space_group_name_H-M   'P 1'
#
loop_
_entity.id
_entity.type
_entity.pdbx_description
1 polymer ?
#
loop_
_entity_poly.entity_id
_entity_poly.type
_entity_poly.pdbx_seq_one_letter_code
_entity_poly.pdbx_strand_id
1 'polypeptide(L)'
;RNFITEGGNVFVGEVVDAIPMEYIGPTLEKYYEELSSLFPRNASRFTDFAPLGSVGKKAKSGDIDLAVDVQELFPQGKVTDEDLQSWNLDPVSWRATYEKMVKRARTAIPSEVELRAFLYELAKYIGENSEIIKTDLKKVRPGQMFSLFPQISDSGEQLDVGVQIDWMMGNRNWLKFSYFSPMPTESQPLLKGLHRT
;
A
#
# COMPACT_ATOMS: atom_id res chain seq x y z
N ARG A 1 -15.04 0.55 -17.96
CA ARG A 1 -13.70 0.94 -18.37
C ARG A 1 -12.78 -0.27 -18.36
N ASN A 2 -12.10 -0.48 -19.45
CA ASN A 2 -11.24 -1.66 -19.60
C ASN A 2 -9.79 -1.24 -19.53
N PHE A 3 -9.06 -1.88 -18.67
CA PHE A 3 -7.62 -1.70 -18.55
C PHE A 3 -6.93 -2.95 -19.10
N ILE A 4 -5.85 -2.71 -19.81
CA ILE A 4 -5.06 -3.79 -20.36
C ILE A 4 -3.84 -3.98 -19.47
N THR A 5 -3.63 -5.21 -19.04
CA THR A 5 -2.53 -5.52 -18.13
C THR A 5 -1.23 -5.65 -18.90
N GLU A 6 -0.20 -4.95 -18.43
CA GLU A 6 1.15 -5.14 -18.90
C GLU A 6 1.85 -6.14 -18.02
N GLY A 7 2.91 -6.74 -18.53
CA GLY A 7 3.65 -7.75 -17.80
C GLY A 7 4.06 -7.24 -16.42
N GLY A 8 3.85 -8.04 -15.40
CA GLY A 8 4.20 -7.69 -14.04
C GLY A 8 3.11 -6.98 -13.27
N ASN A 9 2.05 -6.57 -13.92
CA ASN A 9 0.94 -5.89 -13.28
C ASN A 9 0.07 -6.92 -12.56
N VAL A 10 -0.32 -6.61 -11.31
CA VAL A 10 -1.18 -7.51 -10.55
C VAL A 10 -2.65 -7.37 -10.89
N PHE A 11 -3.02 -6.33 -11.64
CA PHE A 11 -4.43 -6.05 -11.95
C PHE A 11 -4.76 -6.49 -13.37
N VAL A 12 -5.12 -7.76 -13.50
CA VAL A 12 -5.46 -8.35 -14.79
C VAL A 12 -6.74 -7.70 -15.33
N GLY A 13 -6.71 -7.32 -16.60
CA GLY A 13 -7.89 -6.74 -17.24
C GLY A 13 -8.00 -5.22 -17.15
N GLU A 14 -7.10 -4.58 -16.42
CA GLU A 14 -7.09 -3.11 -16.30
C GLU A 14 -6.03 -2.52 -17.21
N VAL A 15 -6.26 -1.30 -17.70
CA VAL A 15 -5.25 -0.56 -18.47
C VAL A 15 -4.35 0.17 -17.48
N VAL A 16 -3.09 -0.24 -17.44
CA VAL A 16 -2.11 0.33 -16.51
C VAL A 16 -0.86 0.69 -17.31
N ASP A 17 -0.30 1.85 -17.03
CA ASP A 17 0.90 2.29 -17.73
C ASP A 17 1.78 3.07 -16.77
N ALA A 18 3.02 3.30 -17.17
CA ALA A 18 3.93 4.12 -16.40
C ALA A 18 3.34 5.52 -16.24
N ILE A 19 3.54 6.10 -15.07
CA ILE A 19 3.02 7.42 -14.76
C ILE A 19 4.11 8.48 -14.97
N PRO A 20 3.81 9.54 -15.73
CA PRO A 20 4.76 10.65 -15.85
C PRO A 20 5.05 11.29 -14.50
N MET A 21 6.27 11.76 -14.31
CA MET A 21 6.68 12.35 -13.06
C MET A 21 5.75 13.50 -12.63
N GLU A 22 5.34 14.33 -13.59
CA GLU A 22 4.50 15.48 -13.28
C GLU A 22 3.08 15.11 -12.85
N TYR A 23 2.66 13.85 -13.07
CA TYR A 23 1.34 13.41 -12.64
C TYR A 23 1.35 12.75 -11.27
N ILE A 24 2.53 12.46 -10.71
CA ILE A 24 2.62 11.73 -9.44
C ILE A 24 2.00 12.54 -8.30
N GLY A 25 2.36 13.82 -8.19
CA GLY A 25 1.80 14.69 -7.16
C GLY A 25 0.29 14.78 -7.21
N PRO A 26 -0.28 15.19 -8.35
CA PRO A 26 -1.74 15.26 -8.46
C PRO A 26 -2.43 13.92 -8.21
N THR A 27 -1.83 12.83 -8.67
CA THR A 27 -2.41 11.50 -8.48
C THR A 27 -2.44 11.13 -7.01
N LEU A 28 -1.33 11.32 -6.29
CA LEU A 28 -1.28 11.01 -4.87
C LEU A 28 -2.20 11.92 -4.05
N GLU A 29 -2.30 13.19 -4.42
CA GLU A 29 -3.22 14.10 -3.74
C GLU A 29 -4.65 13.59 -3.82
N LYS A 30 -5.07 13.18 -5.00
CA LYS A 30 -6.42 12.66 -5.19
C LYS A 30 -6.60 11.31 -4.49
N TYR A 31 -5.58 10.48 -4.53
CA TYR A 31 -5.59 9.18 -3.86
C TYR A 31 -5.79 9.37 -2.34
N TYR A 32 -5.05 10.30 -1.75
CA TYR A 32 -5.17 10.57 -0.31
C TYR A 32 -6.52 11.19 0.03
N GLU A 33 -7.09 12.01 -0.86
CA GLU A 33 -8.44 12.53 -0.65
C GLU A 33 -9.45 11.39 -0.58
N GLU A 34 -9.33 10.44 -1.49
CA GLU A 34 -10.24 9.30 -1.51
C GLU A 34 -10.08 8.46 -0.24
N LEU A 35 -8.84 8.17 0.14
CA LEU A 35 -8.58 7.43 1.37
C LEU A 35 -9.10 8.17 2.59
N SER A 36 -8.97 9.49 2.62
CA SER A 36 -9.45 10.29 3.75
C SER A 36 -10.97 10.23 3.86
N SER A 37 -11.66 10.15 2.74
CA SER A 37 -13.10 9.96 2.74
C SER A 37 -13.50 8.60 3.28
N LEU A 38 -12.73 7.56 2.94
CA LEU A 38 -13.01 6.21 3.42
C LEU A 38 -12.64 6.04 4.89
N PHE A 39 -11.59 6.73 5.33
CA PHE A 39 -11.06 6.57 6.68
C PHE A 39 -10.86 7.93 7.35
N PRO A 40 -11.97 8.63 7.67
CA PRO A 40 -11.85 10.00 8.19
C PRO A 40 -11.10 10.08 9.53
N ARG A 41 -11.14 9.00 10.33
CA ARG A 41 -10.43 9.00 11.61
C ARG A 41 -8.92 8.88 11.42
N ASN A 42 -8.47 8.49 10.24
CA ASN A 42 -7.04 8.34 9.93
C ASN A 42 -6.59 9.28 8.83
N ALA A 43 -7.39 10.30 8.51
CA ALA A 43 -7.11 11.17 7.37
C ALA A 43 -5.74 11.85 7.47
N SER A 44 -5.34 12.25 8.66
CA SER A 44 -4.06 12.94 8.85
C SER A 44 -2.85 12.03 8.60
N ARG A 45 -3.04 10.71 8.65
CA ARG A 45 -1.92 9.78 8.46
C ARG A 45 -1.45 9.71 7.02
N PHE A 46 -2.34 9.96 6.08
CA PHE A 46 -2.00 9.76 4.67
C PHE A 46 -0.96 10.75 4.18
N THR A 47 -0.89 11.93 4.78
CA THR A 47 0.15 12.89 4.42
C THR A 47 1.54 12.42 4.84
N ASP A 48 1.62 11.44 5.74
CA ASP A 48 2.89 10.90 6.20
C ASP A 48 3.35 9.71 5.35
N PHE A 49 2.52 9.23 4.46
CA PHE A 49 2.91 8.17 3.53
C PHE A 49 3.92 8.75 2.54
N ALA A 50 5.07 8.12 2.43
CA ALA A 50 6.18 8.68 1.66
C ALA A 50 6.47 7.82 0.43
N PRO A 51 6.51 8.42 -0.76
CA PRO A 51 6.91 7.66 -1.95
C PRO A 51 8.33 7.12 -1.81
N LEU A 52 8.55 5.94 -2.35
CA LEU A 52 9.81 5.23 -2.27
C LEU A 52 10.40 5.00 -3.65
N GLY A 53 11.65 4.56 -3.65
CA GLY A 53 12.30 4.05 -4.85
C GLY A 53 12.54 5.09 -5.90
N SER A 54 12.15 4.77 -7.13
CA SER A 54 12.45 5.62 -8.28
C SER A 54 11.42 6.71 -8.52
N VAL A 55 10.43 6.84 -7.64
CA VAL A 55 9.40 7.87 -7.80
C VAL A 55 10.05 9.25 -7.81
N GLY A 56 9.78 10.01 -8.87
CA GLY A 56 10.34 11.35 -9.02
C GLY A 56 11.77 11.39 -9.54
N LYS A 57 12.39 10.25 -9.77
CA LYS A 57 13.77 10.18 -10.26
C LYS A 57 13.87 9.94 -11.76
N LYS A 58 12.80 9.52 -12.36
CA LYS A 58 12.73 9.25 -13.80
C LYS A 58 11.58 10.04 -14.40
N ALA A 59 11.62 10.21 -15.70
CA ALA A 59 10.53 10.88 -16.40
C ALA A 59 9.19 10.14 -16.20
N LYS A 60 9.25 8.82 -16.01
CA LYS A 60 8.07 8.00 -15.74
C LYS A 60 8.42 6.93 -14.71
N SER A 61 7.42 6.51 -13.94
CA SER A 61 7.54 5.41 -12.98
C SER A 61 6.53 4.34 -13.30
N GLY A 62 6.93 3.06 -13.14
CA GLY A 62 6.01 1.95 -13.40
C GLY A 62 4.92 1.81 -12.36
N ASP A 63 5.26 2.09 -11.12
CA ASP A 63 4.31 2.03 -10.02
C ASP A 63 4.76 3.05 -8.97
N ILE A 64 3.93 3.22 -7.95
CA ILE A 64 4.25 4.10 -6.82
C ILE A 64 4.23 3.26 -5.57
N ASP A 65 5.36 3.19 -4.87
CA ASP A 65 5.45 2.48 -3.59
C ASP A 65 5.41 3.51 -2.47
N LEU A 66 4.50 3.31 -1.52
CA LEU A 66 4.35 4.21 -0.38
C LEU A 66 4.84 3.53 0.89
N ALA A 67 5.75 4.18 1.59
CA ALA A 67 6.24 3.69 2.87
C ALA A 67 5.24 4.03 3.96
N VAL A 68 4.78 3.02 4.69
CA VAL A 68 3.82 3.18 5.78
C VAL A 68 4.46 2.64 7.04
N ASP A 69 4.54 3.46 8.07
CA ASP A 69 5.19 3.09 9.33
C ASP A 69 4.25 2.26 10.19
N VAL A 70 4.58 0.98 10.34
CA VAL A 70 3.77 0.04 11.11
C VAL A 70 3.65 0.48 12.57
N GLN A 71 4.71 1.05 13.14
CA GLN A 71 4.68 1.46 14.54
C GLN A 71 3.72 2.61 14.77
N GLU A 72 3.56 3.49 13.78
CA GLU A 72 2.59 4.58 13.91
C GLU A 72 1.16 4.06 13.81
N LEU A 73 0.94 3.04 12.98
CA LEU A 73 -0.40 2.46 12.86
C LEU A 73 -0.78 1.61 14.07
N PHE A 74 0.19 0.90 14.62
CA PHE A 74 -0.04 -0.03 15.71
C PHE A 74 0.96 0.23 16.83
N PRO A 75 0.76 1.32 17.60
CA PRO A 75 1.75 1.73 18.58
C PRO A 75 1.95 0.74 19.72
N GLN A 76 1.02 -0.19 19.91
CA GLN A 76 1.16 -1.20 20.94
C GLN A 76 1.90 -2.45 20.48
N GLY A 77 2.39 -2.45 19.25
CA GLY A 77 3.12 -3.59 18.69
C GLY A 77 2.24 -4.74 18.27
N LYS A 78 0.95 -4.54 18.22
CA LYS A 78 -0.03 -5.54 17.80
C LYS A 78 -1.26 -4.83 17.27
N VAL A 79 -2.09 -5.58 16.54
CA VAL A 79 -3.35 -5.05 16.01
C VAL A 79 -4.40 -5.15 17.11
N THR A 80 -4.94 -4.01 17.54
CA THR A 80 -5.96 -3.97 18.58
C THR A 80 -7.33 -3.71 17.97
N ASP A 81 -8.38 -4.00 18.74
CA ASP A 81 -9.74 -3.73 18.30
C ASP A 81 -9.94 -2.23 18.01
N GLU A 82 -9.32 -1.37 18.85
CA GLU A 82 -9.42 0.07 18.63
C GLU A 82 -8.77 0.49 17.31
N ASP A 83 -7.60 -0.10 17.01
CA ASP A 83 -6.94 0.17 15.73
C ASP A 83 -7.85 -0.22 14.57
N LEU A 84 -8.44 -1.41 14.64
CA LEU A 84 -9.31 -1.90 13.58
C LEU A 84 -10.50 -0.97 13.39
N GLN A 85 -11.14 -0.57 14.50
CA GLN A 85 -12.32 0.28 14.43
C GLN A 85 -11.97 1.66 13.87
N SER A 86 -10.77 2.16 14.14
CA SER A 86 -10.35 3.44 13.57
C SER A 86 -10.25 3.38 12.05
N TRP A 87 -10.02 2.18 11.50
CA TRP A 87 -9.96 1.96 10.07
C TRP A 87 -11.29 1.43 9.52
N ASN A 88 -12.38 1.55 10.30
CA ASN A 88 -13.71 1.07 9.91
C ASN A 88 -13.76 -0.43 9.64
N LEU A 89 -12.87 -1.18 10.28
CA LEU A 89 -12.81 -2.63 10.13
C LEU A 89 -13.46 -3.31 11.32
N ASP A 90 -14.09 -4.45 11.06
CA ASP A 90 -14.78 -5.23 12.08
C ASP A 90 -13.78 -6.16 12.76
N PRO A 91 -13.57 -6.03 14.09
CA PRO A 91 -12.64 -6.90 14.79
C PRO A 91 -12.99 -8.39 14.68
N VAL A 92 -14.27 -8.72 14.61
CA VAL A 92 -14.69 -10.12 14.48
C VAL A 92 -14.28 -10.67 13.12
N SER A 93 -14.50 -9.90 12.07
CA SER A 93 -14.10 -10.31 10.72
C SER A 93 -12.58 -10.43 10.61
N TRP A 94 -11.85 -9.48 11.21
CA TRP A 94 -10.39 -9.53 11.21
C TRP A 94 -9.88 -10.79 11.90
N ARG A 95 -10.46 -11.12 13.05
CA ARG A 95 -10.03 -12.29 13.80
C ARG A 95 -10.26 -13.57 13.00
N ALA A 96 -11.40 -13.67 12.33
CA ALA A 96 -11.68 -14.83 11.49
C ALA A 96 -10.66 -14.97 10.37
N THR A 97 -10.31 -13.85 9.74
CA THR A 97 -9.28 -13.83 8.69
C THR A 97 -7.93 -14.22 9.24
N TYR A 98 -7.58 -13.68 10.41
CA TYR A 98 -6.31 -14.00 11.08
C TYR A 98 -6.22 -15.50 11.36
N GLU A 99 -7.28 -16.08 11.95
CA GLU A 99 -7.28 -17.50 12.30
C GLU A 99 -7.15 -18.39 11.07
N LYS A 100 -7.82 -18.00 9.99
CA LYS A 100 -7.72 -18.74 8.74
C LYS A 100 -6.30 -18.71 8.18
N MET A 101 -5.65 -17.56 8.26
CA MET A 101 -4.29 -17.42 7.78
C MET A 101 -3.30 -18.19 8.64
N VAL A 102 -3.49 -18.20 9.96
CA VAL A 102 -2.64 -18.97 10.87
C VAL A 102 -2.71 -20.46 10.53
N LYS A 103 -3.89 -20.95 10.24
CA LYS A 103 -4.03 -22.37 9.90
C LYS A 103 -3.27 -22.74 8.63
N ARG A 104 -3.20 -21.80 7.68
CA ARG A 104 -2.51 -22.07 6.42
C ARG A 104 -1.00 -21.89 6.50
N ALA A 105 -0.53 -21.00 7.37
CA ALA A 105 0.87 -20.63 7.44
C ALA A 105 1.43 -20.99 8.81
N ARG A 106 1.63 -22.29 9.06
CA ARG A 106 2.00 -22.78 10.38
C ARG A 106 3.32 -22.25 10.91
N THR A 107 4.24 -21.93 10.02
CA THR A 107 5.57 -21.44 10.42
C THR A 107 5.68 -19.93 10.40
N ALA A 108 4.59 -19.23 10.09
CA ALA A 108 4.63 -17.79 9.99
C ALA A 108 4.75 -17.15 11.37
N ILE A 109 5.40 -15.99 11.41
CA ILE A 109 5.53 -15.21 12.64
C ILE A 109 4.17 -14.56 12.92
N PRO A 110 3.63 -14.70 14.15
CA PRO A 110 2.29 -14.20 14.46
C PRO A 110 2.07 -12.72 14.13
N SER A 111 3.06 -11.86 14.38
CA SER A 111 2.91 -10.44 14.08
C SER A 111 2.78 -10.20 12.58
N GLU A 112 3.43 -11.00 11.76
CA GLU A 112 3.29 -10.88 10.31
C GLU A 112 1.90 -11.31 9.85
N VAL A 113 1.35 -12.34 10.49
CA VAL A 113 0.00 -12.79 10.16
C VAL A 113 -1.03 -11.76 10.57
N GLU A 114 -0.85 -11.13 11.73
CA GLU A 114 -1.74 -10.06 12.17
C GLU A 114 -1.76 -8.92 11.16
N LEU A 115 -0.57 -8.52 10.69
CA LEU A 115 -0.47 -7.43 9.73
C LEU A 115 -1.07 -7.83 8.39
N ARG A 116 -0.81 -9.05 7.95
CA ARG A 116 -1.38 -9.52 6.69
C ARG A 116 -2.90 -9.56 6.75
N ALA A 117 -3.46 -10.01 7.88
CA ALA A 117 -4.91 -10.03 8.06
C ALA A 117 -5.48 -8.61 8.05
N PHE A 118 -4.77 -7.67 8.68
CA PHE A 118 -5.17 -6.27 8.63
C PHE A 118 -5.21 -5.76 7.19
N LEU A 119 -4.15 -6.00 6.44
CA LEU A 119 -4.07 -5.53 5.06
C LEU A 119 -5.13 -6.18 4.17
N TYR A 120 -5.45 -7.44 4.43
CA TYR A 120 -6.50 -8.13 3.70
C TYR A 120 -7.85 -7.48 3.94
N GLU A 121 -8.20 -7.26 5.22
CA GLU A 121 -9.47 -6.62 5.57
C GLU A 121 -9.53 -5.19 5.06
N LEU A 122 -8.40 -4.49 5.11
CA LEU A 122 -8.30 -3.12 4.61
C LEU A 122 -8.52 -3.09 3.10
N ALA A 123 -7.84 -3.96 2.37
CA ALA A 123 -7.97 -4.02 0.91
C ALA A 123 -9.41 -4.36 0.52
N LYS A 124 -10.02 -5.27 1.26
CA LYS A 124 -11.41 -5.64 1.03
C LYS A 124 -12.33 -4.45 1.24
N TYR A 125 -12.15 -3.73 2.35
CA TYR A 125 -12.97 -2.56 2.65
C TYR A 125 -12.83 -1.49 1.56
N ILE A 126 -11.59 -1.20 1.16
CA ILE A 126 -11.35 -0.21 0.12
C ILE A 126 -12.04 -0.63 -1.18
N GLY A 127 -11.86 -1.89 -1.57
CA GLY A 127 -12.44 -2.36 -2.81
C GLY A 127 -13.96 -2.35 -2.83
N GLU A 128 -14.57 -2.56 -1.66
CA GLU A 128 -16.03 -2.57 -1.54
C GLU A 128 -16.64 -1.17 -1.43
N ASN A 129 -15.87 -0.21 -0.92
CA ASN A 129 -16.43 1.10 -0.60
C ASN A 129 -15.93 2.25 -1.49
N SER A 130 -14.87 2.04 -2.24
CA SER A 130 -14.38 3.04 -3.18
C SER A 130 -14.83 2.69 -4.59
N GLU A 131 -15.26 3.69 -5.34
CA GLU A 131 -15.60 3.49 -6.75
C GLU A 131 -14.40 3.66 -7.66
N ILE A 132 -13.32 4.24 -7.16
CA ILE A 132 -12.16 4.54 -8.00
C ILE A 132 -10.90 3.84 -7.58
N ILE A 133 -10.76 3.41 -6.33
CA ILE A 133 -9.61 2.62 -5.91
C ILE A 133 -9.96 1.14 -6.05
N LYS A 134 -9.13 0.39 -6.75
CA LYS A 134 -9.29 -1.06 -6.85
C LYS A 134 -8.17 -1.74 -6.08
N THR A 135 -8.45 -2.89 -5.50
CA THR A 135 -7.47 -3.65 -4.73
C THR A 135 -7.49 -5.11 -5.17
N ASP A 136 -6.41 -5.83 -4.89
CA ASP A 136 -6.31 -7.25 -5.22
C ASP A 136 -6.06 -8.04 -3.95
N LEU A 137 -7.10 -8.70 -3.45
CA LEU A 137 -7.03 -9.43 -2.18
C LEU A 137 -6.09 -10.63 -2.27
N LYS A 138 -5.98 -11.23 -3.44
CA LYS A 138 -5.15 -12.43 -3.62
C LYS A 138 -3.67 -12.13 -3.52
N LYS A 139 -3.29 -10.87 -3.69
CA LYS A 139 -1.89 -10.48 -3.70
C LYS A 139 -1.43 -9.86 -2.38
N VAL A 140 -2.32 -9.75 -1.39
CA VAL A 140 -1.95 -9.20 -0.08
C VAL A 140 -0.87 -10.06 0.56
N ARG A 141 0.18 -9.40 1.06
CA ARG A 141 1.30 -10.05 1.74
C ARG A 141 1.46 -9.44 3.13
N PRO A 142 2.27 -10.02 4.01
CA PRO A 142 2.40 -9.49 5.37
C PRO A 142 2.80 -8.03 5.46
N GLY A 143 3.53 -7.52 4.48
CA GLY A 143 3.96 -6.13 4.50
C GLY A 143 3.55 -5.35 3.27
N GLN A 144 2.60 -5.84 2.49
CA GLN A 144 2.34 -5.20 1.22
C GLN A 144 0.89 -5.36 0.80
N MET A 145 0.30 -4.24 0.37
CA MET A 145 -1.04 -4.22 -0.22
C MET A 145 -0.96 -3.50 -1.55
N PHE A 146 -1.67 -4.02 -2.54
CA PHE A 146 -1.66 -3.47 -3.90
C PHE A 146 -2.96 -2.76 -4.19
N SER A 147 -2.87 -1.57 -4.76
CA SER A 147 -4.06 -0.85 -5.22
C SER A 147 -3.81 -0.28 -6.61
N LEU A 148 -4.90 0.01 -7.29
CA LEU A 148 -4.88 0.62 -8.63
C LEU A 148 -5.72 1.87 -8.58
N PHE A 149 -5.21 2.95 -9.15
CA PHE A 149 -5.88 4.24 -9.13
C PHE A 149 -5.71 4.93 -10.49
N PRO A 150 -6.70 5.70 -10.95
CA PRO A 150 -6.53 6.43 -12.20
C PRO A 150 -5.41 7.45 -12.08
N GLN A 151 -4.65 7.61 -13.15
CA GLN A 151 -3.67 8.69 -13.19
C GLN A 151 -4.40 10.02 -13.28
N ILE A 152 -3.90 11.02 -12.55
CA ILE A 152 -4.43 12.37 -12.56
C ILE A 152 -3.39 13.27 -13.22
N SER A 153 -3.76 13.98 -14.25
CA SER A 153 -2.83 14.83 -14.96
C SER A 153 -2.45 16.07 -14.13
N ASP A 154 -1.43 16.77 -14.57
CA ASP A 154 -0.99 17.97 -13.87
C ASP A 154 -2.03 19.10 -13.92
N SER A 155 -3.02 19.01 -14.82
CA SER A 155 -4.14 19.92 -14.84
C SER A 155 -5.31 19.44 -13.97
N GLY A 156 -5.18 18.28 -13.33
CA GLY A 156 -6.21 17.74 -12.45
C GLY A 156 -7.22 16.84 -13.14
N GLU A 157 -6.97 16.47 -14.37
CA GLU A 157 -7.89 15.63 -15.13
C GLU A 157 -7.68 14.14 -14.80
N GLN A 158 -8.76 13.44 -14.54
CA GLN A 158 -8.70 11.98 -14.31
C GLN A 158 -8.63 11.28 -15.66
N LEU A 159 -7.60 10.48 -15.83
CA LEU A 159 -7.33 9.80 -17.10
C LEU A 159 -7.94 8.40 -17.10
N ASP A 160 -8.02 7.80 -18.30
CA ASP A 160 -8.54 6.44 -18.45
C ASP A 160 -7.47 5.36 -18.24
N VAL A 161 -6.31 5.75 -17.84
CA VAL A 161 -5.20 4.84 -17.57
C VAL A 161 -4.88 4.88 -16.09
N GLY A 162 -4.57 3.72 -15.51
CA GLY A 162 -4.27 3.62 -14.10
C GLY A 162 -2.79 3.51 -13.81
N VAL A 163 -2.47 3.61 -12.54
CA VAL A 163 -1.16 3.34 -12.02
C VAL A 163 -1.32 2.49 -10.76
N GLN A 164 -0.39 1.55 -10.57
CA GLN A 164 -0.39 0.72 -9.38
C GLN A 164 0.23 1.50 -8.22
N ILE A 165 -0.47 1.55 -7.09
CA ILE A 165 0.02 2.21 -5.89
C ILE A 165 0.05 1.17 -4.78
N ASP A 166 1.24 0.89 -4.27
CA ASP A 166 1.47 -0.18 -3.31
C ASP A 166 1.78 0.41 -1.94
N TRP A 167 1.14 -0.15 -0.92
CA TRP A 167 1.48 0.20 0.46
C TRP A 167 2.57 -0.75 0.92
N MET A 168 3.70 -0.19 1.30
CA MET A 168 4.85 -0.95 1.79
C MET A 168 4.93 -0.73 3.29
N MET A 169 4.46 -1.72 4.05
CA MET A 169 4.36 -1.61 5.50
C MET A 169 5.70 -2.00 6.14
N GLY A 170 6.11 -1.21 7.13
CA GLY A 170 7.35 -1.48 7.82
C GLY A 170 7.77 -0.26 8.60
N ASN A 171 9.04 -0.21 8.99
CA ASN A 171 9.60 1.00 9.54
C ASN A 171 9.89 1.94 8.38
N ARG A 172 9.27 3.10 8.38
CA ARG A 172 9.35 4.01 7.25
C ARG A 172 10.79 4.41 6.90
N ASN A 173 11.61 4.67 7.93
CA ASN A 173 12.99 5.05 7.67
C ASN A 173 13.77 3.92 7.06
N TRP A 174 13.55 2.70 7.54
CA TRP A 174 14.20 1.53 6.99
C TRP A 174 13.81 1.28 5.53
N LEU A 175 12.51 1.41 5.23
CA LEU A 175 12.03 1.22 3.87
C LEU A 175 12.62 2.26 2.92
N LYS A 176 12.61 3.53 3.33
CA LYS A 176 13.19 4.59 2.51
C LYS A 176 14.65 4.29 2.20
N PHE A 177 15.38 3.87 3.22
CA PHE A 177 16.79 3.57 3.04
C PHE A 177 16.99 2.38 2.11
N SER A 178 16.18 1.34 2.27
CA SER A 178 16.28 0.15 1.44
C SER A 178 16.12 0.45 -0.04
N TYR A 179 15.17 1.31 -0.38
CA TYR A 179 14.88 1.60 -1.78
C TYR A 179 15.75 2.70 -2.36
N PHE A 180 16.17 3.66 -1.53
CA PHE A 180 16.99 4.77 -2.01
C PHE A 180 18.48 4.50 -1.89
N SER A 181 18.88 3.60 -1.02
CA SER A 181 20.27 3.24 -0.82
C SER A 181 20.40 1.75 -1.07
N PRO A 182 20.75 1.36 -2.29
CA PRO A 182 20.83 -0.06 -2.60
C PRO A 182 21.93 -0.78 -1.83
N MET A 183 22.89 -0.03 -1.28
CA MET A 183 23.96 -0.62 -0.49
C MET A 183 23.69 -0.41 0.98
N PRO A 184 23.67 -1.47 1.78
CA PRO A 184 23.50 -1.32 3.23
C PRO A 184 24.78 -0.70 3.82
N THR A 185 24.58 0.03 4.89
CA THR A 185 25.69 0.57 5.66
C THR A 185 25.67 -0.05 7.06
N GLU A 186 26.68 0.25 7.85
CA GLU A 186 26.73 -0.28 9.20
C GLU A 186 25.53 0.14 10.02
N SER A 187 25.01 1.32 9.76
CA SER A 187 23.84 1.80 10.49
C SER A 187 22.55 1.22 9.95
N GLN A 188 22.60 0.49 8.83
CA GLN A 188 21.41 0.02 8.15
C GLN A 188 21.58 -1.42 7.71
N PRO A 189 21.93 -2.29 8.63
CA PRO A 189 22.25 -3.67 8.24
C PRO A 189 21.08 -4.43 7.64
N LEU A 190 19.87 -3.99 7.88
CA LEU A 190 18.70 -4.72 7.43
C LEU A 190 18.32 -4.42 5.99
N LEU A 191 18.99 -3.50 5.36
CA LEU A 191 18.58 -3.04 4.05
C LEU A 191 18.68 -4.08 2.97
N LYS A 192 19.58 -5.02 3.14
CA LYS A 192 19.79 -6.02 2.11
C LYS A 192 18.58 -6.88 1.87
N GLY A 193 17.78 -7.05 2.87
CA GLY A 193 16.64 -7.93 2.76
C GLY A 193 15.62 -7.48 1.76
N LEU A 194 15.69 -6.25 1.42
CA LEU A 194 14.71 -5.76 0.48
C LEU A 194 15.25 -5.68 -0.91
N HIS A 195 16.02 -5.80 -1.11
CA HIS A 195 16.46 -5.33 -2.24
C HIS A 195 17.16 -5.73 -2.86
N ARG A 196 17.62 -5.27 -2.65
CA ARG A 196 18.30 -4.96 -2.81
C ARG A 196 18.76 -4.88 -3.27
N THR A 197 18.74 -4.75 -3.29
CA THR A 197 18.93 -4.29 -3.36
C THR A 197 18.69 -4.01 -3.32
#